data_5e2532f5998a457c17305edd52645138
#
_entry.id   5e2532f5998a457c17305edd52645138
#
_cell.length_a   1.000
_cell.length_b   1.000
_cell.length_c   1.000
_cell.angle_alpha   90.00
_cell.angle_beta   90.00
_cell.angle_gamma   90.00
#
_symmetry.space_group_name_H-M   'P 1'
#
loop_
_entity.id
_entity.type
_entity.pdbx_description
1 polymer ?
#
loop_
_entity_poly.entity_id
_entity_poly.type
_entity_poly.pdbx_seq_one_letter_code
_entity_poly.pdbx_strand_id
1 'polypeptide(L)'
;MNHPYSNSKEWIPYAVSQYELGHAKELVLLIKMDVSTRWWKSISTYPFLAINKRLKFGNGKGAATFQSAIDYLGTRLGKFRRIFGKYGTLYMPVVEVSQEKLNPLADVLY
;
A
#
# COMPACT_ATOMS: atom_id res chain seq x y z
N MET A 1 -7.86 -6.52 -5.70
CA MET A 1 -9.13 -6.64 -4.95
C MET A 1 -9.67 -5.26 -4.63
N ASN A 2 -10.91 -5.02 -4.97
CA ASN A 2 -11.61 -3.79 -4.64
C ASN A 2 -12.54 -4.03 -3.47
N HIS A 3 -12.65 -3.04 -2.60
CA HIS A 3 -13.51 -3.12 -1.43
C HIS A 3 -14.12 -1.74 -1.16
N PRO A 4 -15.25 -1.69 -0.44
CA PRO A 4 -15.82 -0.39 -0.05
C PRO A 4 -14.87 0.35 0.88
N TYR A 5 -14.59 1.61 0.56
CA TYR A 5 -13.71 2.43 1.41
C TYR A 5 -14.25 2.61 2.82
N SER A 6 -15.58 2.59 2.98
CA SER A 6 -16.20 2.72 4.29
C SER A 6 -15.86 1.59 5.24
N ASN A 7 -15.46 0.42 4.71
CA ASN A 7 -15.13 -0.75 5.52
C ASN A 7 -13.64 -1.03 5.62
N SER A 8 -12.80 -0.05 5.28
CA SER A 8 -11.36 -0.24 5.25
C SER A 8 -10.78 -0.71 6.57
N LYS A 9 -11.29 -0.22 7.70
CA LYS A 9 -10.78 -0.60 9.02
C LYS A 9 -10.93 -2.09 9.32
N GLU A 10 -11.90 -2.76 8.68
CA GLU A 10 -12.11 -4.19 8.86
C GLU A 10 -11.45 -4.99 7.75
N TRP A 11 -11.55 -4.47 6.55
CA TRP A 11 -11.19 -5.13 5.31
C TRP A 11 -9.68 -5.27 5.12
N ILE A 12 -8.95 -4.20 5.37
CA ILE A 12 -7.51 -4.17 5.09
C ILE A 12 -6.74 -5.06 6.04
N PRO A 13 -6.95 -5.01 7.37
CA PRO A 13 -6.28 -5.95 8.25
C PRO A 13 -6.61 -7.41 7.92
N TYR A 14 -7.85 -7.69 7.51
CA TYR A 14 -8.24 -9.03 7.10
C TYR A 14 -7.46 -9.49 5.87
N ALA A 15 -7.40 -8.65 4.85
CA ALA A 15 -6.68 -8.98 3.61
C ALA A 15 -5.20 -9.23 3.89
N VAL A 16 -4.58 -8.38 4.70
CA VAL A 16 -3.18 -8.55 5.07
C VAL A 16 -2.97 -9.86 5.80
N SER A 17 -3.86 -10.20 6.73
CA SER A 17 -3.74 -11.46 7.47
C SER A 17 -3.86 -12.68 6.56
N GLN A 18 -4.71 -12.62 5.54
CA GLN A 18 -4.83 -13.71 4.58
C GLN A 18 -3.54 -13.93 3.80
N TYR A 19 -2.87 -12.85 3.44
CA TYR A 19 -1.57 -12.95 2.80
C TYR A 19 -0.51 -13.51 3.76
N GLU A 20 -0.44 -12.98 4.96
CA GLU A 20 0.57 -13.40 5.94
C GLU A 20 0.41 -14.86 6.37
N LEU A 21 -0.83 -15.34 6.41
CA LEU A 21 -1.13 -16.75 6.73
C LEU A 21 -0.91 -17.69 5.55
N GLY A 22 -0.57 -17.16 4.39
CA GLY A 22 -0.32 -17.97 3.21
C GLY A 22 -1.57 -18.38 2.44
N HIS A 23 -2.74 -17.85 2.80
CA HIS A 23 -3.99 -18.14 2.10
C HIS A 23 -4.09 -17.39 0.76
N ALA A 24 -3.34 -16.31 0.62
CA ALA A 24 -3.22 -15.58 -0.63
C ALA A 24 -1.75 -15.43 -0.96
N LYS A 25 -1.36 -15.72 -2.19
CA LYS A 25 0.04 -15.63 -2.62
C LYS A 25 0.41 -14.23 -3.05
N GLU A 26 -0.57 -13.45 -3.45
CA GLU A 26 -0.35 -12.10 -3.95
C GLU A 26 -1.63 -11.30 -3.79
N LEU A 27 -1.50 -10.05 -3.37
CA LEU A 27 -2.62 -9.14 -3.27
C LEU A 27 -2.26 -7.80 -3.90
N VAL A 28 -3.20 -7.25 -4.63
CA VAL A 28 -3.12 -5.88 -5.16
C VAL A 28 -4.38 -5.17 -4.67
N LEU A 29 -4.20 -4.15 -3.83
CA LEU A 29 -5.32 -3.48 -3.17
C LEU A 29 -5.36 -2.01 -3.56
N LEU A 30 -6.50 -1.56 -4.06
CA LEU A 30 -6.74 -0.14 -4.29
C LEU A 30 -7.42 0.43 -3.04
N ILE A 31 -6.74 1.35 -2.37
CA ILE A 31 -7.22 1.89 -1.10
C ILE A 31 -7.14 3.41 -1.07
N LYS A 32 -7.95 4.00 -0.19
CA LYS A 32 -7.84 5.42 0.12
C LYS A 32 -6.55 5.66 0.91
N MET A 33 -5.79 6.67 0.51
CA MET A 33 -4.54 6.99 1.18
C MET A 33 -4.81 7.87 2.39
N ASP A 34 -5.03 7.24 3.53
CA ASP A 34 -5.32 7.93 4.79
C ASP A 34 -4.38 7.43 5.87
N VAL A 35 -3.22 8.06 5.95
CA VAL A 35 -2.10 7.61 6.76
C VAL A 35 -2.34 7.74 8.26
N SER A 36 -3.37 8.48 8.66
CA SER A 36 -3.68 8.67 10.07
C SER A 36 -4.50 7.54 10.68
N THR A 37 -4.98 6.62 9.86
CA THR A 37 -5.85 5.54 10.32
C THR A 37 -5.05 4.34 10.83
N ARG A 38 -5.67 3.55 11.71
CA ARG A 38 -5.05 2.33 12.21
C ARG A 38 -4.89 1.27 11.13
N TRP A 39 -5.86 1.20 10.21
CA TRP A 39 -5.80 0.20 9.15
C TRP A 39 -4.66 0.51 8.16
N TRP A 40 -4.31 1.78 7.97
CA TRP A 40 -3.16 2.13 7.16
C TRP A 40 -1.88 1.53 7.74
N LYS A 41 -1.78 1.54 9.05
CA LYS A 41 -0.62 1.01 9.73
C LYS A 41 -0.40 -0.48 9.45
N SER A 42 -1.49 -1.25 9.32
CA SER A 42 -1.39 -2.68 9.06
C SER A 42 -0.84 -2.99 7.67
N ILE A 43 -0.96 -2.09 6.72
CA ILE A 43 -0.49 -2.30 5.36
C ILE A 43 0.75 -1.47 5.03
N SER A 44 1.18 -0.59 5.92
CA SER A 44 2.29 0.34 5.67
C SER A 44 3.65 -0.35 5.58
N THR A 45 3.75 -1.62 5.95
CA THR A 45 4.98 -2.39 5.81
C THR A 45 5.15 -3.00 4.43
N TYR A 46 4.23 -2.76 3.54
CA TYR A 46 4.27 -3.27 2.16
C TYR A 46 4.42 -2.13 1.17
N PRO A 47 5.00 -2.40 -0.02
CA PRO A 47 5.11 -1.37 -1.05
C PRO A 47 3.77 -0.84 -1.50
N PHE A 48 3.71 0.43 -1.82
CA PHE A 48 2.50 0.99 -2.40
C PHE A 48 2.83 2.06 -3.43
N LEU A 49 1.95 2.19 -4.40
CA LEU A 49 2.06 3.20 -5.45
C LEU A 49 1.04 4.30 -5.15
N ALA A 50 1.54 5.49 -4.87
CA ALA A 50 0.66 6.65 -4.70
C ALA A 50 0.25 7.14 -6.08
N ILE A 51 -1.05 7.10 -6.37
CA ILE A 51 -1.57 7.49 -7.68
C ILE A 51 -1.41 8.99 -7.84
N ASN A 52 -0.90 9.42 -9.00
CA ASN A 52 -0.50 10.82 -9.21
C ASN A 52 -1.66 11.77 -9.48
N LYS A 53 -2.89 11.31 -9.40
CA LYS A 53 -4.08 12.17 -9.47
C LYS A 53 -5.15 11.61 -8.56
N ARG A 54 -6.02 12.50 -8.09
CA ARG A 54 -7.09 12.08 -7.18
C ARG A 54 -8.18 11.40 -8.00
N LEU A 55 -8.57 10.20 -7.57
CA LEU A 55 -9.63 9.45 -8.20
C LEU A 55 -10.98 9.93 -7.68
N LYS A 56 -11.97 9.91 -8.55
CA LYS A 56 -13.32 10.32 -8.23
C LYS A 56 -14.18 9.10 -7.96
N PHE A 57 -14.84 9.10 -6.81
CA PHE A 57 -15.72 8.00 -6.42
C PHE A 57 -17.12 8.52 -6.21
N GLY A 58 -18.11 7.76 -6.71
CA GLY A 58 -19.50 8.14 -6.66
C GLY A 58 -20.02 8.57 -8.01
N ASN A 59 -21.33 8.90 -8.08
CA ASN A 59 -22.02 9.23 -9.30
C ASN A 59 -22.42 10.70 -9.31
N GLY A 60 -22.00 11.43 -10.34
CA GLY A 60 -22.49 12.76 -10.61
C GLY A 60 -22.00 13.82 -9.64
N LYS A 61 -22.85 14.83 -9.40
CA LYS A 61 -22.49 15.98 -8.58
C LYS A 61 -22.25 15.57 -7.14
N GLY A 62 -21.22 16.16 -6.53
CA GLY A 62 -20.89 15.87 -5.16
C GLY A 62 -20.04 14.64 -4.94
N ALA A 63 -19.62 13.98 -6.01
CA ALA A 63 -18.71 12.86 -5.89
C ALA A 63 -17.39 13.31 -5.25
N ALA A 64 -16.98 12.62 -4.19
CA ALA A 64 -15.73 12.94 -3.51
C ALA A 64 -14.54 12.46 -4.32
N THR A 65 -13.42 13.18 -4.18
CA THR A 65 -12.14 12.73 -4.73
C THR A 65 -11.22 12.37 -3.59
N PHE A 66 -10.48 11.28 -3.77
CA PHE A 66 -9.56 10.81 -2.75
C PHE A 66 -8.17 10.63 -3.34
N GLN A 67 -7.16 10.89 -2.52
CA GLN A 67 -5.82 10.40 -2.81
C GLN A 67 -5.86 8.89 -2.61
N SER A 68 -5.47 8.15 -3.63
CA SER A 68 -5.53 6.69 -3.60
C SER A 68 -4.15 6.08 -3.75
N ALA A 69 -4.01 4.88 -3.25
CA ALA A 69 -2.79 4.09 -3.39
C ALA A 69 -3.15 2.69 -3.84
N ILE A 70 -2.23 2.08 -4.59
CA ILE A 70 -2.31 0.67 -4.94
C ILE A 70 -1.24 -0.04 -4.14
N ASP A 71 -1.66 -0.84 -3.17
CA ASP A 71 -0.73 -1.59 -2.33
C ASP A 71 -0.45 -2.96 -2.93
N TYR A 72 0.79 -3.40 -2.79
CA TYR A 72 1.23 -4.66 -3.32
C TYR A 72 1.79 -5.55 -2.23
N LEU A 73 1.23 -6.75 -2.11
CA LEU A 73 1.71 -7.79 -1.21
C LEU A 73 2.06 -9.01 -2.07
N GLY A 74 3.34 -9.36 -2.14
CA GLY A 74 3.75 -10.49 -2.96
C GLY A 74 5.23 -10.45 -3.25
N THR A 75 5.64 -11.33 -4.15
CA THR A 75 7.05 -11.53 -4.48
C THR A 75 7.44 -11.03 -5.87
N ARG A 76 6.50 -10.41 -6.59
CA ARG A 76 6.73 -9.95 -7.97
C ARG A 76 6.66 -8.42 -8.08
N LEU A 77 7.41 -7.75 -7.22
CA LEU A 77 7.39 -6.29 -7.17
C LEU A 77 7.82 -5.66 -8.49
N GLY A 78 8.80 -6.24 -9.17
CA GLY A 78 9.23 -5.72 -10.47
C GLY A 78 8.13 -5.74 -11.52
N LYS A 79 7.32 -6.80 -11.53
CA LYS A 79 6.18 -6.90 -12.42
C LYS A 79 5.11 -5.86 -12.06
N PHE A 80 4.84 -5.70 -10.77
CA PHE A 80 3.91 -4.70 -10.28
C PHE A 80 4.35 -3.30 -10.73
N ARG A 81 5.61 -2.96 -10.51
CA ARG A 81 6.16 -1.67 -10.92
C ARG A 81 6.03 -1.44 -12.42
N ARG A 82 6.30 -2.48 -13.21
CA ARG A 82 6.22 -2.37 -14.67
C ARG A 82 4.79 -2.10 -15.16
N ILE A 83 3.81 -2.73 -14.51
CA ILE A 83 2.42 -2.58 -14.90
C ILE A 83 1.84 -1.26 -14.41
N PHE A 84 2.10 -0.90 -13.16
CA PHE A 84 1.42 0.23 -12.50
C PHE A 84 2.27 1.48 -12.36
N GLY A 85 3.57 1.40 -12.58
CA GLY A 85 4.48 2.52 -12.30
C GLY A 85 4.16 3.81 -13.03
N LYS A 86 3.54 3.73 -14.19
CA LYS A 86 3.16 4.91 -14.98
C LYS A 86 2.03 5.72 -14.35
N TYR A 87 1.33 5.16 -13.36
CA TYR A 87 0.18 5.82 -12.75
C TYR A 87 0.52 6.63 -11.50
N GLY A 88 1.75 6.56 -11.03
CA GLY A 88 2.10 7.29 -9.83
C GLY A 88 3.54 7.03 -9.39
N THR A 89 3.78 7.23 -8.10
CA THR A 89 5.08 7.06 -7.48
C THR A 89 5.07 5.85 -6.56
N LEU A 90 6.02 4.96 -6.75
CA LEU A 90 6.17 3.78 -5.91
C LEU A 90 6.96 4.13 -4.67
N TYR A 91 6.40 3.81 -3.51
CA TYR A 91 7.05 3.97 -2.22
C TYR A 91 7.36 2.60 -1.64
N MET A 92 8.57 2.47 -1.11
CA MET A 92 9.01 1.25 -0.46
C MET A 92 9.10 1.49 1.04
N PRO A 93 8.55 0.62 1.87
CA PRO A 93 8.66 0.79 3.31
C PRO A 93 10.10 0.54 3.77
N VAL A 94 10.52 1.30 4.76
CA VAL A 94 11.76 1.03 5.44
C VAL A 94 11.45 0.08 6.59
N VAL A 95 11.97 -1.14 6.51
CA VAL A 95 11.74 -2.17 7.51
C VAL A 95 12.86 -2.14 8.52
N GLU A 96 12.52 -2.14 9.82
CA GLU A 96 13.52 -2.18 10.86
C GLU A 96 14.24 -3.54 10.84
N VAL A 97 15.55 -3.48 10.92
CA VAL A 97 16.41 -4.65 10.96
C VAL A 97 17.32 -4.54 12.18
N SER A 98 18.09 -5.60 12.47
CA SER A 98 18.99 -5.58 13.61
C SER A 98 20.00 -4.45 13.50
N GLN A 99 20.51 -4.00 14.64
CA GLN A 99 21.47 -2.90 14.70
C GLN A 99 22.69 -3.15 13.82
N GLU A 100 23.17 -4.39 13.78
CA GLU A 100 24.33 -4.74 12.98
C GLU A 100 24.07 -4.56 11.48
N LYS A 101 22.85 -4.81 11.04
CA LYS A 101 22.48 -4.65 9.64
C LYS A 101 22.26 -3.19 9.28
N LEU A 102 21.86 -2.36 10.24
CA LEU A 102 21.62 -0.96 10.01
C LEU A 102 22.89 -0.12 9.98
N ASN A 103 23.89 -0.53 10.75
CA ASN A 103 25.11 0.25 10.90
C ASN A 103 25.80 0.61 9.60
N PRO A 104 26.04 -0.32 8.66
CA PRO A 104 26.66 0.03 7.39
C PRO A 104 25.84 1.05 6.61
N LEU A 105 24.53 0.93 6.66
CA LEU A 105 23.65 1.86 5.98
C LEU A 105 23.65 3.22 6.65
N ALA A 106 23.63 3.25 7.97
CA ALA A 106 23.69 4.49 8.73
C ALA A 106 24.98 5.27 8.42
N ASP A 107 26.11 4.57 8.32
CA ASP A 107 27.39 5.19 7.99
C ASP A 107 27.38 5.84 6.60
N VAL A 108 26.59 5.33 5.68
CA VAL A 108 26.45 5.90 4.35
C VAL A 108 25.49 7.08 4.34
N LEU A 109 24.40 7.00 5.14
CA LEU A 109 23.33 7.99 5.12
C LEU A 109 23.59 9.19 6.04
N TYR A 110 24.38 9.00 7.06
CA TYR A 110 24.69 10.02 8.06
C TYR A 110 26.18 10.30 8.11
#